data_34a82167a9aa38ff79816c6b91d38cd6
#
_entry.id   34a82167a9aa38ff79816c6b91d38cd6
#
_cell.length_a   1.000
_cell.length_b   1.000
_cell.length_c   1.000
_cell.angle_alpha   90.00
_cell.angle_beta   90.00
_cell.angle_gamma   90.00
#
_symmetry.space_group_name_H-M   'P 1'
#
loop_
_entity.id
_entity.type
_entity.pdbx_description
1 polymer ?
#
loop_
_entity_poly.entity_id
_entity_poly.type
_entity_poly.pdbx_seq_one_letter_code
_entity_poly.pdbx_strand_id
1 'polypeptide(L)'
;MPKLNCFASLLILFGLFPKFSADGSERPNILWITSEDNNVNWVGCYGNPHAQTPHIDKLASEGFQYMNCFANAPVCAPSRSGWITGVHPVSLGTLPMRSRYDIPHQEIKYYPDYLKKVGYYCANVRKTDYNIGGRSDDDCWDSTKLEWKKLKQGMPFFQVINVASSHESRAFGEVDNTTHSPEDIQLAKYHPDIPTIRKNYAHYHDAVKRMDAEVGKFLKQLHQHGLSENTIVVYNSDHGGVLPRSKRHLFNSGTHCPLIIRIPEKFRAWWPAESPGSKIDRLVSFIDMPKTWLSLAGAEVPEVMQGKIFLGKGREAERPYHVSYRERMD
;
A
#
# COMPACT_ATOMS: atom_id res chain seq x y z
N MET A 1 -35.61 -30.61 72.29
CA MET A 1 -34.45 -29.92 71.69
C MET A 1 -34.53 -30.11 70.19
N PRO A 2 -34.90 -29.11 69.40
CA PRO A 2 -34.96 -29.23 67.91
C PRO A 2 -33.63 -28.90 67.29
N LYS A 3 -33.27 -29.72 66.28
CA LYS A 3 -32.08 -29.56 65.46
C LYS A 3 -32.28 -28.46 64.40
N LEU A 4 -31.43 -27.48 64.38
CA LEU A 4 -31.41 -26.38 63.43
C LEU A 4 -30.66 -26.87 62.18
N ASN A 5 -31.36 -27.00 61.06
CA ASN A 5 -30.73 -27.25 59.72
C ASN A 5 -30.36 -25.93 59.07
N CYS A 6 -29.07 -25.64 58.95
CA CYS A 6 -28.56 -24.53 58.15
C CYS A 6 -28.53 -24.96 56.65
N PHE A 7 -29.44 -24.39 55.85
CA PHE A 7 -29.32 -24.42 54.41
C PHE A 7 -28.39 -23.26 53.94
N ALA A 8 -27.20 -23.62 53.46
CA ALA A 8 -26.34 -22.64 52.80
C ALA A 8 -26.79 -22.48 51.33
N SER A 9 -27.40 -21.34 51.04
CA SER A 9 -27.72 -20.97 49.65
C SER A 9 -26.47 -20.46 48.92
N LEU A 10 -25.99 -21.24 47.99
CA LEU A 10 -24.87 -20.87 47.07
C LEU A 10 -25.41 -19.94 45.99
N LEU A 11 -25.18 -18.63 46.15
CA LEU A 11 -25.46 -17.63 45.10
C LEU A 11 -24.40 -17.76 44.03
N ILE A 12 -24.77 -18.38 42.89
CA ILE A 12 -23.94 -18.36 41.68
C ILE A 12 -24.14 -16.99 41.03
N LEU A 13 -23.14 -16.10 41.19
CA LEU A 13 -23.05 -14.87 40.44
C LEU A 13 -22.67 -15.23 38.98
N PHE A 14 -23.66 -15.27 38.10
CA PHE A 14 -23.42 -15.22 36.66
C PHE A 14 -22.86 -13.84 36.32
N GLY A 15 -21.54 -13.76 36.17
CA GLY A 15 -20.88 -12.58 35.60
C GLY A 15 -21.42 -12.33 34.21
N LEU A 16 -22.19 -11.28 34.02
CA LEU A 16 -22.52 -10.72 32.71
C LEU A 16 -21.22 -10.18 32.12
N PHE A 17 -20.49 -11.03 31.41
CA PHE A 17 -19.51 -10.52 30.45
C PHE A 17 -20.30 -9.76 29.38
N PRO A 18 -19.98 -8.50 29.10
CA PRO A 18 -20.58 -7.79 28.00
C PRO A 18 -20.28 -8.59 26.73
N LYS A 19 -21.31 -9.19 26.13
CA LYS A 19 -21.24 -9.63 24.76
C LYS A 19 -20.93 -8.39 23.94
N PHE A 20 -19.68 -8.23 23.53
CA PHE A 20 -19.36 -7.37 22.42
C PHE A 20 -20.25 -7.84 21.26
N SER A 21 -21.32 -7.11 21.00
CA SER A 21 -22.04 -7.19 19.75
C SER A 21 -21.01 -6.84 18.67
N ALA A 22 -20.41 -7.84 18.03
CA ALA A 22 -19.82 -7.63 16.74
C ALA A 22 -20.96 -7.09 15.88
N ASP A 23 -20.95 -5.76 15.66
CA ASP A 23 -21.74 -5.16 14.60
C ASP A 23 -21.39 -5.99 13.36
N GLY A 24 -22.40 -6.70 12.80
CA GLY A 24 -22.20 -7.70 11.75
C GLY A 24 -21.79 -7.11 10.40
N SER A 25 -21.07 -5.99 10.42
CA SER A 25 -20.43 -5.43 9.25
C SER A 25 -19.27 -6.34 8.85
N GLU A 26 -19.49 -7.12 7.84
CA GLU A 26 -18.51 -8.00 7.23
C GLU A 26 -17.25 -7.20 6.86
N ARG A 27 -16.11 -7.54 7.48
CA ARG A 27 -14.83 -6.86 7.27
C ARG A 27 -14.29 -7.15 5.87
N PRO A 28 -13.78 -6.16 5.14
CA PRO A 28 -13.23 -6.38 3.80
C PRO A 28 -11.94 -7.17 3.85
N ASN A 29 -11.70 -7.95 2.82
CA ASN A 29 -10.33 -8.31 2.46
C ASN A 29 -9.61 -7.08 1.89
N ILE A 30 -8.29 -7.02 2.03
CA ILE A 30 -7.48 -5.97 1.41
C ILE A 30 -6.38 -6.64 0.59
N LEU A 31 -6.37 -6.36 -0.71
CA LEU A 31 -5.29 -6.72 -1.62
C LEU A 31 -4.52 -5.46 -1.98
N TRP A 32 -3.29 -5.35 -1.52
CA TRP A 32 -2.42 -4.22 -1.80
C TRP A 32 -1.34 -4.63 -2.80
N ILE A 33 -1.46 -4.17 -4.03
CA ILE A 33 -0.48 -4.37 -5.10
C ILE A 33 0.38 -3.10 -5.18
N THR A 34 1.68 -3.23 -4.96
CA THR A 34 2.62 -2.13 -5.08
C THR A 34 3.65 -2.41 -6.16
N SER A 35 3.84 -1.48 -7.09
CA SER A 35 4.96 -1.50 -8.05
C SER A 35 6.19 -0.84 -7.43
N GLU A 36 7.37 -1.09 -7.99
CA GLU A 36 8.59 -0.43 -7.60
C GLU A 36 8.97 0.65 -8.60
N ASP A 37 9.58 1.74 -8.10
CA ASP A 37 10.23 2.79 -8.90
C ASP A 37 9.30 3.40 -9.98
N ASN A 38 8.06 3.72 -9.66
CA ASN A 38 7.11 4.22 -10.64
C ASN A 38 6.32 5.44 -10.10
N ASN A 39 6.25 6.53 -10.86
CA ASN A 39 5.46 7.70 -10.52
C ASN A 39 4.28 7.88 -11.49
N VAL A 40 3.41 8.85 -11.20
CA VAL A 40 2.21 9.15 -12.00
C VAL A 40 2.50 9.40 -13.48
N ASN A 41 3.69 9.89 -13.84
CA ASN A 41 4.04 10.23 -15.22
C ASN A 41 4.18 9.01 -16.14
N TRP A 42 4.17 7.78 -15.60
CA TRP A 42 4.35 6.55 -16.36
C TRP A 42 3.08 5.72 -16.51
N VAL A 43 1.94 6.26 -16.06
CA VAL A 43 0.65 5.54 -16.03
C VAL A 43 -0.38 6.28 -16.88
N GLY A 44 -1.09 5.54 -17.73
CA GLY A 44 -2.04 6.09 -18.71
C GLY A 44 -3.17 6.89 -18.07
N CYS A 45 -3.84 6.37 -17.06
CA CYS A 45 -4.94 7.06 -16.38
C CYS A 45 -4.50 8.37 -15.68
N TYR A 46 -3.21 8.57 -15.42
CA TYR A 46 -2.67 9.84 -14.94
C TYR A 46 -2.26 10.82 -16.06
N GLY A 47 -2.49 10.46 -17.32
CA GLY A 47 -2.37 11.37 -18.45
C GLY A 47 -1.14 11.16 -19.35
N ASN A 48 -0.39 10.06 -19.19
CA ASN A 48 0.69 9.73 -20.14
C ASN A 48 0.12 9.03 -21.39
N PRO A 49 0.14 9.66 -22.57
CA PRO A 49 -0.45 9.09 -23.78
C PRO A 49 0.39 7.94 -24.36
N HIS A 50 1.66 7.80 -23.95
CA HIS A 50 2.57 6.75 -24.41
C HIS A 50 2.58 5.53 -23.47
N ALA A 51 1.99 5.63 -22.28
CA ALA A 51 1.94 4.53 -21.34
C ALA A 51 1.01 3.42 -21.82
N GLN A 52 1.50 2.18 -21.77
CA GLN A 52 0.71 0.99 -22.05
C GLN A 52 0.37 0.28 -20.73
N THR A 53 -0.61 0.86 -19.98
CA THR A 53 -1.04 0.39 -18.65
C THR A 53 -2.52 0.05 -18.59
N PRO A 54 -3.05 -0.78 -19.53
CA PRO A 54 -4.49 -1.00 -19.65
C PRO A 54 -5.13 -1.67 -18.42
N HIS A 55 -4.40 -2.45 -17.65
CA HIS A 55 -4.94 -3.11 -16.45
C HIS A 55 -5.06 -2.14 -15.27
N ILE A 56 -4.09 -1.26 -15.10
CA ILE A 56 -4.11 -0.19 -14.09
C ILE A 56 -5.17 0.86 -14.47
N ASP A 57 -5.25 1.22 -15.76
CA ASP A 57 -6.24 2.16 -16.27
C ASP A 57 -7.67 1.62 -16.08
N LYS A 58 -7.87 0.32 -16.31
CA LYS A 58 -9.13 -0.35 -16.00
C LYS A 58 -9.43 -0.34 -14.50
N LEU A 59 -8.45 -0.62 -13.64
CA LEU A 59 -8.62 -0.55 -12.19
C LEU A 59 -9.04 0.86 -11.75
N ALA A 60 -8.48 1.90 -12.38
CA ALA A 60 -8.86 3.31 -12.13
C ALA A 60 -10.31 3.59 -12.56
N SER A 61 -10.76 3.06 -13.70
CA SER A 61 -12.15 3.21 -14.16
C SER A 61 -13.17 2.48 -13.29
N GLU A 62 -12.77 1.41 -12.60
CA GLU A 62 -13.58 0.62 -11.67
C GLU A 62 -13.40 1.05 -10.19
N GLY A 63 -12.52 2.02 -9.93
CA GLY A 63 -12.16 2.47 -8.58
C GLY A 63 -12.09 3.97 -8.45
N PHE A 64 -11.30 4.44 -7.52
CA PHE A 64 -11.08 5.84 -7.19
C PHE A 64 -9.62 6.19 -7.37
N GLN A 65 -9.33 7.16 -8.22
CA GLN A 65 -7.97 7.59 -8.57
C GLN A 65 -7.58 8.81 -7.72
N TYR A 66 -6.67 8.64 -6.76
CA TYR A 66 -6.14 9.75 -5.97
C TYR A 66 -5.08 10.51 -6.76
N MET A 67 -5.31 11.80 -6.95
CA MET A 67 -4.44 12.65 -7.78
C MET A 67 -3.21 13.16 -7.02
N ASN A 68 -3.24 13.18 -5.70
CA ASN A 68 -2.21 13.77 -4.84
C ASN A 68 -1.74 12.77 -3.77
N CYS A 69 -1.01 11.72 -4.18
CA CYS A 69 -0.42 10.76 -3.25
C CYS A 69 1.11 10.83 -3.29
N PHE A 70 1.74 10.94 -2.12
CA PHE A 70 3.18 11.19 -2.02
C PHE A 70 3.88 10.24 -1.07
N ALA A 71 5.05 9.74 -1.52
CA ALA A 71 5.98 8.99 -0.71
C ALA A 71 6.73 9.89 0.26
N ASN A 72 6.99 9.42 1.49
CA ASN A 72 7.72 10.18 2.50
C ASN A 72 9.24 10.19 2.30
N ALA A 73 9.75 9.31 1.44
CA ALA A 73 11.12 9.31 0.98
C ALA A 73 11.18 8.84 -0.49
N PRO A 74 12.08 9.40 -1.32
CA PRO A 74 12.14 9.07 -2.75
C PRO A 74 12.99 7.81 -3.05
N VAL A 75 12.99 6.83 -2.14
CA VAL A 75 13.72 5.55 -2.30
C VAL A 75 13.07 4.45 -1.44
N CYS A 76 13.20 3.19 -1.88
CA CYS A 76 12.39 2.06 -1.36
C CYS A 76 12.49 1.86 0.16
N ALA A 77 13.66 1.62 0.73
CA ALA A 77 13.78 1.22 2.13
C ALA A 77 13.25 2.27 3.12
N PRO A 78 13.65 3.56 3.07
CA PRO A 78 13.05 4.57 3.93
C PRO A 78 11.55 4.81 3.67
N SER A 79 11.08 4.76 2.43
CA SER A 79 9.65 4.85 2.13
C SER A 79 8.87 3.71 2.80
N ARG A 80 9.40 2.49 2.72
CA ARG A 80 8.79 1.29 3.30
C ARG A 80 8.85 1.27 4.83
N SER A 81 9.86 1.88 5.47
CA SER A 81 9.87 2.03 6.94
C SER A 81 8.72 2.92 7.43
N GLY A 82 8.42 3.98 6.69
CA GLY A 82 7.28 4.86 6.98
C GLY A 82 5.95 4.14 6.85
N TRP A 83 5.73 3.40 5.77
CA TRP A 83 4.44 2.76 5.58
C TRP A 83 4.21 1.49 6.40
N ILE A 84 5.26 0.80 6.90
CA ILE A 84 5.05 -0.36 7.77
C ILE A 84 4.70 0.04 9.21
N THR A 85 5.16 1.22 9.65
CA THR A 85 4.97 1.74 11.02
C THR A 85 3.91 2.83 11.13
N GLY A 86 3.60 3.55 10.05
CA GLY A 86 2.78 4.76 10.09
C GLY A 86 3.49 5.97 10.72
N VAL A 87 4.82 5.91 10.89
CA VAL A 87 5.65 6.95 11.50
C VAL A 87 6.65 7.47 10.46
N HIS A 88 6.93 8.75 10.46
CA HIS A 88 7.89 9.35 9.52
C HIS A 88 9.29 8.72 9.68
N PRO A 89 9.97 8.35 8.59
CA PRO A 89 11.30 7.72 8.64
C PRO A 89 12.33 8.56 9.40
N VAL A 90 12.22 9.89 9.36
CA VAL A 90 13.09 10.81 10.10
C VAL A 90 12.87 10.69 11.62
N SER A 91 11.64 10.45 12.06
CA SER A 91 11.32 10.25 13.48
C SER A 91 11.80 8.89 14.01
N LEU A 92 11.95 7.92 13.12
CA LEU A 92 12.44 6.57 13.43
C LEU A 92 13.96 6.44 13.40
N GLY A 93 14.70 7.42 12.84
CA GLY A 93 16.13 7.26 12.52
C GLY A 93 16.39 6.32 11.34
N THR A 94 15.36 5.99 10.53
CA THR A 94 15.44 5.03 9.43
C THR A 94 15.46 5.69 8.06
N LEU A 95 15.71 7.00 8.00
CA LEU A 95 15.77 7.75 6.75
C LEU A 95 17.00 7.43 5.89
N PRO A 96 18.22 7.20 6.44
CA PRO A 96 19.36 6.77 5.64
C PRO A 96 19.11 5.41 4.99
N MET A 97 19.48 5.26 3.71
CA MET A 97 19.38 3.98 3.00
C MET A 97 20.23 2.93 3.70
N ARG A 98 19.67 1.71 3.84
CA ARG A 98 20.29 0.59 4.57
C ARG A 98 20.50 0.84 6.07
N SER A 99 19.69 1.73 6.66
CA SER A 99 19.59 1.83 8.11
C SER A 99 19.26 0.46 8.72
N ARG A 100 19.83 0.22 9.89
CA ARG A 100 19.48 -0.91 10.77
C ARG A 100 19.28 -0.41 12.19
N TYR A 101 18.82 0.82 12.31
CA TYR A 101 18.56 1.43 13.61
C TYR A 101 17.41 0.69 14.29
N ASP A 102 17.66 0.27 15.54
CA ASP A 102 16.67 -0.40 16.37
C ASP A 102 15.68 0.63 16.90
N ILE A 103 14.41 0.46 16.56
CA ILE A 103 13.33 1.28 17.10
C ILE A 103 12.72 0.60 18.33
N PRO A 104 12.00 1.34 19.19
CA PRO A 104 11.30 0.75 20.36
C PRO A 104 10.08 -0.09 19.89
N HIS A 105 10.31 -1.33 19.50
CA HIS A 105 9.28 -2.22 18.92
C HIS A 105 8.11 -2.56 19.87
N GLN A 106 8.23 -2.28 21.16
CA GLN A 106 7.12 -2.43 22.10
C GLN A 106 6.08 -1.34 21.91
N GLU A 107 6.51 -0.13 21.61
CA GLU A 107 5.70 1.07 21.40
C GLU A 107 5.32 1.26 19.92
N ILE A 108 6.27 1.00 19.00
CA ILE A 108 6.10 1.18 17.56
C ILE A 108 6.09 -0.18 16.88
N LYS A 109 4.91 -0.77 16.76
CA LYS A 109 4.70 -2.06 16.08
C LYS A 109 4.44 -1.84 14.60
N TYR A 110 4.62 -2.90 13.81
CA TYR A 110 4.22 -2.91 12.41
C TYR A 110 2.70 -3.07 12.29
N TYR A 111 2.06 -2.42 11.31
CA TYR A 111 0.59 -2.46 11.19
C TYR A 111 0.02 -3.89 11.06
N PRO A 112 0.70 -4.89 10.46
CA PRO A 112 0.17 -6.26 10.44
C PRO A 112 0.01 -6.88 11.83
N ASP A 113 0.81 -6.47 12.82
CA ASP A 113 0.66 -6.96 14.19
C ASP A 113 -0.73 -6.62 14.78
N TYR A 114 -1.25 -5.44 14.45
CA TYR A 114 -2.59 -5.00 14.87
C TYR A 114 -3.69 -5.68 14.07
N LEU A 115 -3.50 -5.88 12.75
CA LEU A 115 -4.44 -6.60 11.89
C LEU A 115 -4.61 -8.06 12.35
N LYS A 116 -3.51 -8.73 12.70
CA LYS A 116 -3.56 -10.11 13.21
C LYS A 116 -4.33 -10.22 14.53
N LYS A 117 -4.24 -9.23 15.42
CA LYS A 117 -5.01 -9.20 16.68
C LYS A 117 -6.53 -9.22 16.45
N VAL A 118 -7.01 -8.67 15.34
CA VAL A 118 -8.42 -8.69 14.99
C VAL A 118 -8.78 -9.81 14.00
N GLY A 119 -7.89 -10.79 13.82
CA GLY A 119 -8.14 -12.01 13.07
C GLY A 119 -7.93 -11.92 11.56
N TYR A 120 -7.18 -10.93 11.07
CA TYR A 120 -6.74 -10.94 9.68
C TYR A 120 -5.61 -11.92 9.47
N TYR A 121 -5.65 -12.66 8.37
CA TYR A 121 -4.49 -13.36 7.81
C TYR A 121 -3.67 -12.38 6.98
N CYS A 122 -2.42 -12.12 7.42
CA CYS A 122 -1.55 -11.12 6.81
C CYS A 122 -0.42 -11.80 6.01
N ALA A 123 -0.35 -11.54 4.71
CA ALA A 123 0.72 -12.09 3.86
C ALA A 123 1.36 -11.02 2.99
N ASN A 124 2.68 -11.17 2.75
CA ASN A 124 3.45 -10.25 1.91
C ASN A 124 4.36 -11.04 0.96
N VAL A 125 4.25 -10.77 -0.34
CA VAL A 125 4.99 -11.50 -1.36
C VAL A 125 6.13 -10.66 -1.91
N ARG A 126 7.31 -11.25 -1.95
CA ARG A 126 8.55 -10.81 -2.61
C ARG A 126 9.41 -9.82 -1.82
N LYS A 127 8.88 -8.71 -1.31
CA LYS A 127 9.72 -7.64 -0.77
C LYS A 127 9.19 -7.07 0.53
N THR A 128 10.06 -6.92 1.50
CA THR A 128 9.86 -6.20 2.76
C THR A 128 10.65 -4.89 2.78
N ASP A 129 11.96 -4.96 2.92
CA ASP A 129 12.92 -3.85 2.82
C ASP A 129 12.54 -2.68 3.76
N TYR A 130 12.19 -2.99 5.03
CA TYR A 130 11.68 -1.98 5.97
C TYR A 130 12.75 -1.07 6.58
N ASN A 131 14.04 -1.36 6.38
CA ASN A 131 15.12 -0.47 6.81
C ASN A 131 15.22 -0.27 8.34
N ILE A 132 14.70 -1.18 9.12
CA ILE A 132 14.55 -1.09 10.58
C ILE A 132 15.30 -2.27 11.22
N GLY A 133 16.12 -2.00 12.24
CA GLY A 133 16.81 -3.01 13.04
C GLY A 133 15.95 -3.55 14.18
N GLY A 134 16.53 -4.48 14.97
CA GLY A 134 15.93 -5.03 16.18
C GLY A 134 14.81 -6.06 15.95
N ARG A 135 14.39 -6.28 14.71
CA ARG A 135 13.32 -7.22 14.35
C ARG A 135 13.52 -7.73 12.91
N SER A 136 13.13 -8.97 12.65
CA SER A 136 13.04 -9.47 11.27
C SER A 136 11.87 -8.82 10.53
N ASP A 137 12.10 -8.46 9.28
CA ASP A 137 11.07 -7.87 8.42
C ASP A 137 9.87 -8.80 8.18
N ASP A 138 10.09 -10.12 8.25
CA ASP A 138 9.06 -11.14 7.99
C ASP A 138 8.22 -11.51 9.22
N ASP A 139 8.62 -11.16 10.43
CA ASP A 139 7.96 -11.58 11.69
C ASP A 139 6.51 -11.12 11.80
N CYS A 140 6.16 -10.02 11.15
CA CYS A 140 4.79 -9.50 11.17
C CYS A 140 3.86 -10.22 10.19
N TRP A 141 4.37 -11.07 9.29
CA TRP A 141 3.59 -11.74 8.26
C TRP A 141 3.34 -13.22 8.58
N ASP A 142 2.13 -13.70 8.33
CA ASP A 142 1.78 -15.12 8.45
C ASP A 142 2.31 -15.95 7.29
N SER A 143 2.62 -15.30 6.15
CA SER A 143 3.21 -15.95 4.98
C SER A 143 3.92 -14.95 4.06
N THR A 144 4.97 -15.44 3.39
CA THR A 144 5.65 -14.72 2.30
C THR A 144 5.21 -15.22 0.92
N LYS A 145 4.13 -16.00 0.84
CA LYS A 145 3.60 -16.60 -0.39
C LYS A 145 2.18 -16.11 -0.70
N LEU A 146 1.82 -16.16 -1.98
CA LEU A 146 0.46 -15.93 -2.43
C LEU A 146 -0.27 -17.27 -2.57
N GLU A 147 -1.19 -17.53 -1.68
CA GLU A 147 -1.90 -18.81 -1.58
C GLU A 147 -3.42 -18.60 -1.70
N TRP A 148 -3.91 -18.37 -2.93
CA TRP A 148 -5.32 -18.07 -3.20
C TRP A 148 -6.31 -19.03 -2.54
N LYS A 149 -5.99 -20.33 -2.49
CA LYS A 149 -6.83 -21.34 -1.83
C LYS A 149 -7.00 -21.05 -0.34
N LYS A 150 -5.93 -20.60 0.32
CA LYS A 150 -5.93 -20.24 1.74
C LYS A 150 -6.69 -18.93 1.98
N LEU A 151 -6.50 -17.93 1.12
CA LEU A 151 -7.23 -16.66 1.19
C LEU A 151 -8.76 -16.81 1.06
N LYS A 152 -9.22 -17.91 0.45
CA LYS A 152 -10.65 -18.24 0.30
C LYS A 152 -11.28 -18.90 1.53
N GLN A 153 -10.52 -19.22 2.58
CA GLN A 153 -11.00 -20.04 3.72
C GLN A 153 -11.82 -19.28 4.78
N GLY A 154 -12.31 -18.08 4.48
CA GLY A 154 -13.33 -17.40 5.30
C GLY A 154 -12.80 -16.46 6.39
N MET A 155 -11.49 -16.36 6.63
CA MET A 155 -10.90 -15.29 7.43
C MET A 155 -10.66 -14.07 6.55
N PRO A 156 -10.88 -12.84 7.06
CA PRO A 156 -10.46 -11.66 6.32
C PRO A 156 -8.94 -11.67 6.14
N PHE A 157 -8.47 -11.25 4.97
CA PHE A 157 -7.04 -11.21 4.68
C PHE A 157 -6.54 -9.81 4.34
N PHE A 158 -5.26 -9.61 4.62
CA PHE A 158 -4.47 -8.48 4.13
C PHE A 158 -3.29 -9.06 3.34
N GLN A 159 -3.36 -8.96 2.02
CA GLN A 159 -2.34 -9.50 1.12
C GLN A 159 -1.60 -8.36 0.43
N VAL A 160 -0.29 -8.29 0.62
CA VAL A 160 0.61 -7.41 -0.14
C VAL A 160 1.27 -8.20 -1.27
N ILE A 161 1.34 -7.60 -2.45
CA ILE A 161 2.06 -8.13 -3.61
C ILE A 161 2.98 -7.04 -4.15
N ASN A 162 4.28 -7.30 -4.15
CA ASN A 162 5.28 -6.39 -4.71
C ASN A 162 5.63 -6.78 -6.15
N VAL A 163 5.47 -5.85 -7.09
CA VAL A 163 5.77 -6.05 -8.52
C VAL A 163 7.06 -5.32 -8.86
N ALA A 164 8.11 -6.08 -9.18
CA ALA A 164 9.46 -5.56 -9.36
C ALA A 164 9.85 -5.30 -10.81
N SER A 165 8.94 -5.45 -11.78
CA SER A 165 9.27 -5.35 -13.22
C SER A 165 9.67 -3.93 -13.64
N SER A 166 9.25 -2.89 -12.90
CA SER A 166 9.64 -1.49 -13.10
C SER A 166 10.82 -1.03 -12.26
N HIS A 167 11.38 -1.88 -11.37
CA HIS A 167 12.52 -1.54 -10.54
C HIS A 167 13.76 -1.18 -11.37
N GLU A 168 14.59 -0.25 -10.90
CA GLU A 168 15.78 0.25 -11.62
C GLU A 168 16.69 -0.86 -12.15
N SER A 169 16.85 -1.97 -11.45
CA SER A 169 17.65 -3.12 -11.89
C SER A 169 17.07 -3.84 -13.12
N ARG A 170 15.85 -3.53 -13.53
CA ARG A 170 15.14 -4.09 -14.67
C ARG A 170 14.87 -3.08 -15.78
N ALA A 171 15.15 -1.81 -15.50
CA ALA A 171 14.85 -0.67 -16.36
C ALA A 171 16.11 -0.07 -17.03
N PHE A 172 17.29 -0.50 -16.60
CA PHE A 172 18.57 -0.10 -17.19
C PHE A 172 19.31 -1.31 -17.74
N GLY A 173 20.26 -1.03 -18.61
CA GLY A 173 21.09 -1.99 -19.30
C GLY A 173 21.02 -1.80 -20.81
N GLU A 174 21.89 -2.51 -21.54
CA GLU A 174 21.82 -2.53 -22.99
C GLU A 174 20.60 -3.32 -23.44
N VAL A 175 19.79 -2.69 -24.28
CA VAL A 175 18.63 -3.28 -24.92
C VAL A 175 18.73 -3.01 -26.41
N ASP A 176 18.80 -4.06 -27.18
CA ASP A 176 18.93 -3.93 -28.65
C ASP A 176 17.67 -3.32 -29.27
N ASN A 177 16.50 -3.78 -28.80
CA ASN A 177 15.21 -3.34 -29.32
C ASN A 177 14.24 -3.06 -28.15
N THR A 178 13.44 -2.00 -28.32
CA THR A 178 12.33 -1.67 -27.44
C THR A 178 11.00 -1.88 -28.16
N THR A 179 9.94 -2.22 -27.43
CA THR A 179 8.57 -2.31 -27.98
C THR A 179 8.00 -0.92 -28.23
N HIS A 180 8.35 0.05 -27.36
CA HIS A 180 8.04 1.46 -27.60
C HIS A 180 9.09 2.06 -28.55
N SER A 181 8.63 2.82 -29.55
CA SER A 181 9.52 3.55 -30.47
C SER A 181 10.17 4.73 -29.71
N PRO A 182 11.51 4.83 -29.67
CA PRO A 182 12.18 5.96 -29.04
C PRO A 182 11.81 7.32 -29.65
N GLU A 183 11.47 7.36 -30.94
CA GLU A 183 11.09 8.57 -31.66
C GLU A 183 9.76 9.13 -31.20
N ASP A 184 8.83 8.26 -30.79
CA ASP A 184 7.48 8.64 -30.37
C ASP A 184 7.40 9.06 -28.90
N ILE A 185 8.46 8.84 -28.13
CA ILE A 185 8.47 9.12 -26.68
C ILE A 185 8.57 10.63 -26.40
N GLN A 186 7.68 11.11 -25.53
CA GLN A 186 7.78 12.45 -24.99
C GLN A 186 8.74 12.48 -23.79
N LEU A 187 9.81 13.25 -23.93
CA LEU A 187 10.79 13.44 -22.85
C LEU A 187 10.33 14.52 -21.86
N ALA A 188 10.75 14.37 -20.61
CA ALA A 188 10.67 15.46 -19.65
C ALA A 188 11.55 16.65 -20.14
N LYS A 189 11.04 17.88 -20.06
CA LYS A 189 11.69 19.09 -20.60
C LYS A 189 13.09 19.38 -20.05
N TYR A 190 13.46 18.77 -18.94
CA TYR A 190 14.79 18.93 -18.32
C TYR A 190 15.78 17.84 -18.75
N HIS A 191 15.38 16.87 -19.58
CA HIS A 191 16.29 15.89 -20.14
C HIS A 191 16.71 16.30 -21.55
N PRO A 192 17.97 16.09 -21.95
CA PRO A 192 18.42 16.37 -23.29
C PRO A 192 17.75 15.41 -24.30
N ASP A 193 17.35 15.97 -25.44
CA ASP A 193 16.75 15.20 -26.52
C ASP A 193 17.86 14.59 -27.39
N ILE A 194 18.36 13.44 -26.95
CA ILE A 194 19.39 12.65 -27.66
C ILE A 194 18.97 11.17 -27.72
N PRO A 195 19.49 10.41 -28.72
CA PRO A 195 19.05 9.03 -28.94
C PRO A 195 19.17 8.12 -27.73
N THR A 196 20.22 8.25 -26.92
CA THR A 196 20.43 7.45 -25.72
C THR A 196 19.34 7.69 -24.67
N ILE A 197 18.94 8.95 -24.44
CA ILE A 197 17.89 9.29 -23.51
C ILE A 197 16.54 8.78 -23.99
N ARG A 198 16.21 8.96 -25.27
CA ARG A 198 14.99 8.42 -25.87
C ARG A 198 14.91 6.90 -25.74
N LYS A 199 16.02 6.18 -26.01
CA LYS A 199 16.10 4.73 -25.83
C LYS A 199 15.88 4.32 -24.38
N ASN A 200 16.45 5.02 -23.40
CA ASN A 200 16.22 4.75 -21.98
C ASN A 200 14.75 4.93 -21.58
N TYR A 201 14.11 5.97 -22.11
CA TYR A 201 12.66 6.19 -21.87
C TYR A 201 11.83 5.04 -22.46
N ALA A 202 12.09 4.66 -23.71
CA ALA A 202 11.39 3.56 -24.37
C ALA A 202 11.54 2.24 -23.59
N HIS A 203 12.77 1.94 -23.16
CA HIS A 203 13.06 0.76 -22.33
C HIS A 203 12.31 0.79 -20.99
N TYR A 204 12.25 1.95 -20.35
CA TYR A 204 11.49 2.06 -19.09
C TYR A 204 9.97 1.96 -19.32
N HIS A 205 9.43 2.49 -20.40
CA HIS A 205 8.03 2.24 -20.80
C HIS A 205 7.74 0.74 -20.99
N ASP A 206 8.67 0.00 -21.59
CA ASP A 206 8.54 -1.47 -21.70
C ASP A 206 8.56 -2.17 -20.34
N ALA A 207 9.37 -1.68 -19.41
CA ALA A 207 9.37 -2.19 -18.03
C ALA A 207 8.02 -1.93 -17.31
N VAL A 208 7.45 -0.74 -17.48
CA VAL A 208 6.13 -0.37 -16.96
C VAL A 208 5.03 -1.22 -17.61
N LYS A 209 5.08 -1.46 -18.92
CA LYS A 209 4.15 -2.37 -19.60
C LYS A 209 4.19 -3.78 -19.03
N ARG A 210 5.38 -4.32 -18.76
CA ARG A 210 5.52 -5.65 -18.10
C ARG A 210 4.93 -5.62 -16.67
N MET A 211 5.17 -4.56 -15.92
CA MET A 211 4.62 -4.34 -14.59
C MET A 211 3.09 -4.33 -14.61
N ASP A 212 2.47 -3.60 -15.54
CA ASP A 212 1.03 -3.56 -15.73
C ASP A 212 0.44 -4.95 -16.03
N ALA A 213 1.09 -5.73 -16.89
CA ALA A 213 0.66 -7.10 -17.20
C ALA A 213 0.71 -8.01 -15.96
N GLU A 214 1.70 -7.85 -15.06
CA GLU A 214 1.73 -8.59 -13.79
C GLU A 214 0.58 -8.15 -12.86
N VAL A 215 0.30 -6.85 -12.75
CA VAL A 215 -0.86 -6.34 -12.01
C VAL A 215 -2.15 -6.96 -12.54
N GLY A 216 -2.34 -6.95 -13.86
CA GLY A 216 -3.50 -7.56 -14.52
C GLY A 216 -3.66 -9.04 -14.21
N LYS A 217 -2.54 -9.79 -14.15
CA LYS A 217 -2.56 -11.21 -13.75
C LYS A 217 -3.11 -11.41 -12.34
N PHE A 218 -2.69 -10.59 -11.37
CA PHE A 218 -3.17 -10.73 -9.98
C PHE A 218 -4.63 -10.33 -9.85
N LEU A 219 -5.08 -9.28 -10.53
CA LEU A 219 -6.49 -8.87 -10.57
C LEU A 219 -7.37 -9.97 -11.18
N LYS A 220 -6.92 -10.59 -12.27
CA LYS A 220 -7.60 -11.73 -12.89
C LYS A 220 -7.69 -12.93 -11.94
N GLN A 221 -6.63 -13.26 -11.22
CA GLN A 221 -6.62 -14.34 -10.24
C GLN A 221 -7.58 -14.05 -9.07
N LEU A 222 -7.60 -12.83 -8.53
CA LEU A 222 -8.57 -12.42 -7.51
C LEU A 222 -10.02 -12.70 -7.97
N HIS A 223 -10.33 -12.31 -9.21
CA HIS A 223 -11.65 -12.54 -9.80
C HIS A 223 -11.95 -14.04 -9.98
N GLN A 224 -11.01 -14.81 -10.52
CA GLN A 224 -11.16 -16.27 -10.74
C GLN A 224 -11.40 -17.04 -9.44
N HIS A 225 -10.88 -16.57 -8.32
CA HIS A 225 -11.13 -17.16 -7.00
C HIS A 225 -12.42 -16.69 -6.33
N GLY A 226 -13.21 -15.81 -6.98
CA GLY A 226 -14.47 -15.29 -6.47
C GLY A 226 -14.32 -14.36 -5.28
N LEU A 227 -13.17 -13.67 -5.15
CA LEU A 227 -12.85 -12.81 -4.00
C LEU A 227 -13.09 -11.32 -4.27
N SER A 228 -13.37 -10.92 -5.52
CA SER A 228 -13.45 -9.51 -5.93
C SER A 228 -14.47 -8.70 -5.15
N GLU A 229 -15.66 -9.28 -4.87
CA GLU A 229 -16.78 -8.54 -4.27
C GLU A 229 -16.64 -8.33 -2.74
N ASN A 230 -15.63 -8.95 -2.14
CA ASN A 230 -15.33 -8.74 -0.72
C ASN A 230 -13.92 -8.18 -0.49
N THR A 231 -13.23 -7.75 -1.56
CA THR A 231 -11.83 -7.30 -1.48
C THR A 231 -11.69 -5.85 -1.95
N ILE A 232 -11.19 -4.99 -1.07
CA ILE A 232 -10.67 -3.68 -1.45
C ILE A 232 -9.32 -3.90 -2.12
N VAL A 233 -9.17 -3.41 -3.35
CA VAL A 233 -7.92 -3.50 -4.10
C VAL A 233 -7.25 -2.14 -4.08
N VAL A 234 -6.00 -2.11 -3.63
CA VAL A 234 -5.14 -0.91 -3.61
C VAL A 234 -4.00 -1.12 -4.59
N TYR A 235 -3.76 -0.16 -5.46
CA TYR A 235 -2.56 -0.08 -6.29
C TYR A 235 -1.82 1.22 -6.01
N ASN A 236 -0.51 1.13 -5.77
CA ASN A 236 0.40 2.26 -5.72
C ASN A 236 1.81 1.86 -6.15
N SER A 237 2.74 2.82 -6.17
CA SER A 237 4.18 2.57 -6.24
C SER A 237 4.84 2.90 -4.89
N ASP A 238 6.03 2.36 -4.62
CA ASP A 238 6.76 2.63 -3.37
C ASP A 238 7.46 4.00 -3.34
N HIS A 239 7.80 4.56 -4.47
CA HIS A 239 8.30 5.93 -4.70
C HIS A 239 8.33 6.22 -6.20
N GLY A 240 8.99 7.33 -6.61
CA GLY A 240 9.04 7.73 -8.01
C GLY A 240 9.98 6.89 -8.89
N GLY A 241 10.00 7.21 -10.17
CA GLY A 241 10.65 6.43 -11.23
C GLY A 241 12.19 6.43 -11.20
N VAL A 242 12.77 5.79 -12.20
CA VAL A 242 14.20 5.46 -12.25
C VAL A 242 15.05 6.47 -13.00
N LEU A 243 14.45 7.29 -13.85
CA LEU A 243 15.20 8.22 -14.69
C LEU A 243 15.81 9.36 -13.85
N PRO A 244 16.86 10.04 -14.34
CA PRO A 244 17.50 11.12 -13.61
C PRO A 244 16.48 12.14 -13.07
N ARG A 245 16.77 12.68 -11.88
CA ARG A 245 15.91 13.60 -11.14
C ARG A 245 14.63 12.98 -10.54
N SER A 246 14.49 11.65 -10.55
CA SER A 246 13.35 10.93 -9.98
C SER A 246 13.74 10.21 -8.69
N LYS A 247 14.05 8.93 -8.73
CA LYS A 247 14.52 8.16 -7.56
C LYS A 247 15.67 8.88 -6.86
N ARG A 248 15.67 8.91 -5.54
CA ARG A 248 16.63 9.60 -4.66
C ARG A 248 16.53 11.14 -4.66
N HIS A 249 15.53 11.74 -5.33
CA HIS A 249 15.34 13.19 -5.39
C HIS A 249 13.96 13.64 -4.93
N LEU A 250 13.89 14.78 -4.21
CA LEU A 250 12.63 15.34 -3.66
C LEU A 250 11.79 16.14 -4.67
N PHE A 251 11.91 15.80 -5.94
CA PHE A 251 10.99 16.32 -6.96
C PHE A 251 9.71 15.47 -7.04
N ASN A 252 8.65 15.99 -7.64
CA ASN A 252 7.43 15.22 -7.87
C ASN A 252 7.71 13.90 -8.61
N SER A 253 8.66 13.90 -9.55
CA SER A 253 9.09 12.68 -10.24
C SER A 253 9.69 11.61 -9.29
N GLY A 254 10.15 11.99 -8.11
CA GLY A 254 10.68 11.07 -7.09
C GLY A 254 9.69 10.69 -5.99
N THR A 255 8.65 11.51 -5.77
CA THR A 255 7.75 11.31 -4.60
C THR A 255 6.26 11.23 -4.95
N HIS A 256 5.81 11.77 -6.09
CA HIS A 256 4.40 11.75 -6.49
C HIS A 256 4.05 10.41 -7.13
N CYS A 257 3.35 9.56 -6.39
CA CYS A 257 3.06 8.17 -6.75
C CYS A 257 1.59 7.99 -7.17
N PRO A 258 1.29 7.05 -8.06
CA PRO A 258 -0.08 6.64 -8.31
C PRO A 258 -0.68 6.03 -7.04
N LEU A 259 -1.96 6.28 -6.80
CA LEU A 259 -2.78 5.60 -5.82
C LEU A 259 -4.19 5.40 -6.37
N ILE A 260 -4.57 4.15 -6.57
CA ILE A 260 -5.88 3.77 -7.08
C ILE A 260 -6.49 2.76 -6.11
N ILE A 261 -7.74 2.97 -5.72
CA ILE A 261 -8.44 2.10 -4.76
C ILE A 261 -9.79 1.69 -5.34
N ARG A 262 -9.94 0.39 -5.65
CA ARG A 262 -11.23 -0.19 -5.98
C ARG A 262 -11.90 -0.66 -4.69
N ILE A 263 -13.09 -0.15 -4.42
CA ILE A 263 -13.90 -0.49 -3.27
C ILE A 263 -15.17 -1.17 -3.79
N PRO A 264 -15.43 -2.45 -3.46
CA PRO A 264 -16.64 -3.15 -3.89
C PRO A 264 -17.91 -2.42 -3.48
N GLU A 265 -18.98 -2.54 -4.28
CA GLU A 265 -20.30 -1.95 -4.04
C GLU A 265 -20.83 -2.26 -2.63
N LYS A 266 -20.55 -3.45 -2.12
CA LYS A 266 -20.87 -3.88 -0.75
C LYS A 266 -20.37 -2.89 0.33
N PHE A 267 -19.27 -2.17 0.06
CA PHE A 267 -18.69 -1.17 0.94
C PHE A 267 -18.90 0.26 0.43
N ARG A 268 -19.97 0.50 -0.33
CA ARG A 268 -20.31 1.81 -0.92
C ARG A 268 -20.31 2.96 0.09
N ALA A 269 -20.69 2.70 1.32
CA ALA A 269 -20.66 3.70 2.40
C ALA A 269 -19.23 4.27 2.69
N TRP A 270 -18.20 3.64 2.14
CA TRP A 270 -16.80 4.07 2.27
C TRP A 270 -16.26 4.76 1.00
N TRP A 271 -17.06 4.84 -0.05
CA TRP A 271 -16.64 5.50 -1.28
C TRP A 271 -16.28 6.97 -1.03
N PRO A 272 -15.15 7.44 -1.55
CA PRO A 272 -14.72 8.82 -1.39
C PRO A 272 -15.47 9.80 -2.31
N ALA A 273 -16.18 9.29 -3.32
CA ALA A 273 -17.00 10.02 -4.29
C ALA A 273 -18.24 9.21 -4.65
N GLU A 274 -19.14 9.79 -5.45
CA GLU A 274 -20.44 9.21 -5.79
C GLU A 274 -20.34 7.91 -6.62
N SER A 275 -19.32 7.83 -7.48
CA SER A 275 -19.18 6.69 -8.40
C SER A 275 -17.71 6.29 -8.65
N PRO A 276 -17.45 5.01 -8.94
CA PRO A 276 -16.17 4.59 -9.48
C PRO A 276 -15.78 5.36 -10.75
N GLY A 277 -14.49 5.41 -11.06
CA GLY A 277 -13.91 6.22 -12.12
C GLY A 277 -13.63 7.68 -11.71
N SER A 278 -14.03 8.08 -10.51
CA SER A 278 -13.82 9.44 -10.01
C SER A 278 -12.36 9.71 -9.66
N LYS A 279 -11.90 10.93 -9.97
CA LYS A 279 -10.63 11.49 -9.51
C LYS A 279 -10.82 12.14 -8.15
N ILE A 280 -9.91 11.89 -7.23
CA ILE A 280 -9.94 12.34 -5.84
C ILE A 280 -8.73 13.25 -5.61
N ASP A 281 -8.99 14.54 -5.37
CA ASP A 281 -7.94 15.54 -5.19
C ASP A 281 -7.32 15.54 -3.78
N ARG A 282 -7.88 14.76 -2.84
CA ARG A 282 -7.38 14.68 -1.48
C ARG A 282 -5.90 14.34 -1.43
N LEU A 283 -5.15 15.12 -0.65
CA LEU A 283 -3.74 14.90 -0.39
C LEU A 283 -3.56 13.69 0.55
N VAL A 284 -2.80 12.68 0.09
CA VAL A 284 -2.47 11.46 0.83
C VAL A 284 -0.95 11.35 0.98
N SER A 285 -0.51 11.06 2.18
CA SER A 285 0.88 10.72 2.49
C SER A 285 1.00 9.22 2.75
N PHE A 286 2.13 8.61 2.42
CA PHE A 286 2.30 7.16 2.61
C PHE A 286 2.14 6.70 4.07
N ILE A 287 2.49 7.53 5.06
CA ILE A 287 2.23 7.23 6.48
C ILE A 287 0.74 7.21 6.84
N ASP A 288 -0.15 7.68 5.95
CA ASP A 288 -1.61 7.63 6.13
C ASP A 288 -2.16 6.22 5.87
N MET A 289 -1.45 5.43 5.05
CA MET A 289 -1.90 4.12 4.62
C MET A 289 -2.08 3.14 5.77
N PRO A 290 -1.09 2.90 6.67
CA PRO A 290 -1.26 1.96 7.78
C PRO A 290 -2.44 2.31 8.68
N LYS A 291 -2.56 3.59 9.05
CA LYS A 291 -3.65 4.08 9.90
C LYS A 291 -5.02 3.87 9.25
N THR A 292 -5.08 4.06 7.93
CA THR A 292 -6.29 3.82 7.15
C THR A 292 -6.63 2.34 7.07
N TRP A 293 -5.64 1.46 6.81
CA TRP A 293 -5.87 0.01 6.76
C TRP A 293 -6.37 -0.54 8.08
N LEU A 294 -5.81 -0.09 9.21
CA LEU A 294 -6.28 -0.47 10.55
C LEU A 294 -7.72 -0.02 10.78
N SER A 295 -8.07 1.19 10.43
CA SER A 295 -9.43 1.72 10.55
C SER A 295 -10.44 0.92 9.70
N LEU A 296 -10.10 0.59 8.44
CA LEU A 296 -10.95 -0.22 7.57
C LEU A 296 -11.15 -1.65 8.09
N ALA A 297 -10.14 -2.20 8.75
CA ALA A 297 -10.18 -3.52 9.36
C ALA A 297 -10.90 -3.56 10.72
N GLY A 298 -11.26 -2.42 11.29
CA GLY A 298 -11.78 -2.31 12.66
C GLY A 298 -10.74 -2.67 13.72
N ALA A 299 -9.45 -2.50 13.40
CA ALA A 299 -8.35 -2.70 14.34
C ALA A 299 -8.06 -1.44 15.15
N GLU A 300 -7.36 -1.64 16.27
CA GLU A 300 -6.80 -0.53 17.06
C GLU A 300 -5.89 0.33 16.18
N VAL A 301 -6.08 1.65 16.24
CA VAL A 301 -5.23 2.64 15.57
C VAL A 301 -4.35 3.31 16.62
N PRO A 302 -3.03 2.97 16.68
CA PRO A 302 -2.15 3.50 17.72
C PRO A 302 -1.92 5.00 17.59
N GLU A 303 -1.84 5.71 18.71
CA GLU A 303 -1.58 7.16 18.75
C GLU A 303 -0.19 7.53 18.20
N VAL A 304 0.78 6.63 18.32
CA VAL A 304 2.13 6.82 17.78
C VAL A 304 2.17 6.96 16.26
N MET A 305 1.15 6.47 15.54
CA MET A 305 1.03 6.64 14.09
C MET A 305 0.74 8.10 13.74
N GLN A 306 1.62 8.71 12.94
CA GLN A 306 1.60 10.13 12.58
C GLN A 306 0.75 10.42 11.33
N GLY A 307 0.25 9.39 10.66
CA GLY A 307 -0.64 9.49 9.52
C GLY A 307 -2.05 9.97 9.87
N LYS A 308 -2.87 10.14 8.84
CA LYS A 308 -4.31 10.42 8.94
C LYS A 308 -5.12 9.33 8.25
N ILE A 309 -6.28 9.00 8.79
CA ILE A 309 -7.24 8.12 8.11
C ILE A 309 -7.86 8.90 6.95
N PHE A 310 -7.58 8.49 5.71
CA PHE A 310 -8.06 9.19 4.52
C PHE A 310 -9.29 8.55 3.85
N LEU A 311 -9.66 7.34 4.28
CA LEU A 311 -10.74 6.55 3.69
C LEU A 311 -11.57 5.84 4.77
N GLY A 312 -12.87 5.58 4.49
CA GLY A 312 -13.78 4.83 5.35
C GLY A 312 -14.50 5.69 6.40
N LYS A 313 -15.20 5.04 7.32
CA LYS A 313 -16.01 5.73 8.36
C LYS A 313 -15.18 6.61 9.30
N GLY A 314 -13.94 6.22 9.56
CA GLY A 314 -13.01 6.96 10.42
C GLY A 314 -12.27 8.10 9.72
N ARG A 315 -12.65 8.48 8.49
CA ARG A 315 -11.95 9.50 7.70
C ARG A 315 -11.81 10.82 8.44
N GLU A 316 -10.55 11.24 8.62
CA GLU A 316 -10.17 12.50 9.26
C GLU A 316 -10.16 13.67 8.26
N ALA A 317 -10.07 14.90 8.78
CA ALA A 317 -9.87 16.08 7.94
C ALA A 317 -8.61 15.95 7.08
N GLU A 318 -8.67 16.50 5.86
CA GLU A 318 -7.54 16.51 4.95
C GLU A 318 -6.34 17.24 5.55
N ARG A 319 -5.13 16.76 5.21
CA ARG A 319 -3.90 17.48 5.57
C ARG A 319 -3.67 18.65 4.61
N PRO A 320 -3.20 19.80 5.09
CA PRO A 320 -2.93 20.94 4.22
C PRO A 320 -1.56 20.84 3.52
N TYR A 321 -0.68 19.93 3.92
CA TYR A 321 0.65 19.74 3.36
C TYR A 321 1.11 18.29 3.50
N HIS A 322 2.09 17.92 2.67
CA HIS A 322 2.85 16.69 2.76
C HIS A 322 4.31 17.00 3.01
N VAL A 323 5.02 16.10 3.69
CA VAL A 323 6.47 16.21 3.93
C VAL A 323 7.17 14.96 3.43
N SER A 324 8.15 15.17 2.55
CA SER A 324 9.11 14.14 2.13
C SER A 324 10.50 14.51 2.62
N TYR A 325 11.28 13.49 2.86
CA TYR A 325 12.62 13.62 3.42
C TYR A 325 13.65 12.97 2.50
N ARG A 326 14.83 13.54 2.46
CA ARG A 326 15.97 12.96 1.77
C ARG A 326 17.20 13.06 2.65
N GLU A 327 17.93 11.98 2.72
CA GLU A 327 19.25 11.91 3.32
C GLU A 327 20.18 11.10 2.41
N ARG A 328 21.22 10.46 2.94
CA ARG A 328 22.05 9.56 2.17
C ARG A 328 21.21 8.39 1.62
N MET A 329 21.22 8.23 0.28
CA MET A 329 20.34 7.32 -0.45
C MET A 329 21.09 6.26 -1.27
N ASP A 330 22.41 6.22 -1.11
CA ASP A 330 23.38 5.36 -1.80
C ASP A 330 24.05 4.34 -0.85
#